data_5248a209551f8ba5cee1a1af340bf944
#
_entry.id   5248a209551f8ba5cee1a1af340bf944
#
_cell.length_a   1.000
_cell.length_b   1.000
_cell.length_c   1.000
_cell.angle_alpha   90.00
_cell.angle_beta   90.00
_cell.angle_gamma   90.00
#
_symmetry.space_group_name_H-M   'P 1'
#
loop_
_entity.id
_entity.type
_entity.pdbx_description
1 polymer ?
#
loop_
_entity_poly.entity_id
_entity_poly.type
_entity_poly.pdbx_seq_one_letter_code
_entity_poly.pdbx_strand_id
1 'polypeptide(L)'
;MKRQGSATSGQASTEIKLATPNAFDEFFRETGVRVEAPTTEQARASYEGEYFPVPVGAAYRSISKTGWQVRHAPEASGYSLHIQRSGETSWTSTKEALHCSSGSAIIQNLEQVRQLAGSSASSDEGLFFPVQCLTRKLSHLLDAPVHKPIRFHCPLIHDPHVLAPLKSIIDIIAQGLSGKAPLLKAPLALVNLQQAAAYMVLQNLPHNYSHALASHPPAPAPRQIKRAVEFIRASLATPISLNDIAEHSAISVRSLQLGFRKYKGMTPMEFLRTQRLGRVREDLLDPSVPADVQHIALSWGFTHFYLFVRYYKKLFGESPQTTLTRRE
;
A
#
# COMPACT_ATOMS: atom_id res chain seq x y z
N MET A 1 -17.39 11.88 -28.60
CA MET A 1 -17.60 11.53 -27.19
C MET A 1 -17.35 10.02 -27.06
N LYS A 2 -16.10 9.61 -26.79
CA LYS A 2 -15.77 8.19 -26.57
C LYS A 2 -15.57 8.00 -25.07
N ARG A 3 -16.51 7.35 -24.43
CA ARG A 3 -16.38 6.82 -23.07
C ARG A 3 -15.38 5.69 -23.11
N GLN A 4 -14.24 5.86 -22.45
CA GLN A 4 -13.40 4.74 -22.00
C GLN A 4 -13.05 5.01 -20.55
N GLY A 5 -13.81 4.42 -19.68
CA GLY A 5 -13.60 4.46 -18.24
C GLY A 5 -14.66 3.64 -17.55
N SER A 6 -14.79 2.34 -17.90
CA SER A 6 -15.46 1.38 -17.02
C SER A 6 -14.36 0.61 -16.31
N ALA A 7 -14.26 0.81 -15.01
CA ALA A 7 -13.41 0.00 -14.15
C ALA A 7 -13.93 -1.44 -14.14
N THR A 8 -13.43 -2.26 -15.06
CA THR A 8 -13.55 -3.71 -14.97
C THR A 8 -12.49 -4.22 -13.98
N SER A 9 -12.94 -4.92 -12.95
CA SER A 9 -12.14 -5.60 -11.96
C SER A 9 -11.17 -6.55 -12.65
N GLY A 10 -9.92 -6.11 -12.80
CA GLY A 10 -8.86 -6.86 -13.48
C GLY A 10 -7.82 -6.00 -14.19
N GLN A 11 -7.98 -4.68 -14.24
CA GLN A 11 -6.98 -3.80 -14.84
C GLN A 11 -5.81 -3.56 -13.90
N ALA A 12 -4.59 -3.81 -14.41
CA ALA A 12 -3.34 -3.60 -13.70
C ALA A 12 -3.02 -2.11 -13.49
N SER A 13 -3.53 -1.26 -14.38
CA SER A 13 -3.40 0.20 -14.29
C SER A 13 -4.64 0.86 -14.92
N THR A 14 -4.96 2.06 -14.47
CA THR A 14 -5.97 2.91 -15.09
C THR A 14 -5.26 4.10 -15.73
N GLU A 15 -5.39 4.21 -17.04
CA GLU A 15 -4.94 5.41 -17.77
C GLU A 15 -5.91 6.55 -17.49
N ILE A 16 -5.35 7.68 -17.04
CA ILE A 16 -6.12 8.87 -16.66
C ILE A 16 -5.89 9.93 -17.71
N LYS A 17 -6.98 10.44 -18.29
CA LYS A 17 -6.95 11.63 -19.17
C LYS A 17 -8.01 12.59 -18.70
N LEU A 18 -7.62 13.55 -17.90
CA LEU A 18 -8.49 14.54 -17.30
C LEU A 18 -8.33 15.86 -18.05
N ALA A 19 -9.27 16.16 -18.90
CA ALA A 19 -9.28 17.38 -19.71
C ALA A 19 -10.31 18.43 -19.23
N THR A 20 -11.18 18.05 -18.29
CA THR A 20 -12.22 18.91 -17.75
C THR A 20 -12.31 18.81 -16.23
N PRO A 21 -12.77 19.86 -15.54
CA PRO A 21 -12.98 19.84 -14.10
C PRO A 21 -13.85 18.67 -13.62
N ASN A 22 -14.94 18.37 -14.32
CA ASN A 22 -15.82 17.26 -13.97
C ASN A 22 -15.17 15.89 -14.06
N ALA A 23 -14.20 15.71 -14.99
CA ALA A 23 -13.43 14.47 -15.10
C ALA A 23 -12.49 14.27 -13.91
N PHE A 24 -11.92 15.36 -13.36
CA PHE A 24 -11.16 15.31 -12.11
C PHE A 24 -12.03 14.87 -10.94
N ASP A 25 -13.20 15.48 -10.77
CA ASP A 25 -14.13 15.15 -9.67
C ASP A 25 -14.58 13.68 -9.74
N GLU A 26 -14.91 13.19 -10.93
CA GLU A 26 -15.37 11.82 -11.14
C GLU A 26 -14.25 10.83 -10.78
N PHE A 27 -13.03 11.04 -11.29
CA PHE A 27 -11.89 10.17 -11.05
C PHE A 27 -11.51 10.11 -9.57
N PHE A 28 -11.35 11.25 -8.91
CA PHE A 28 -10.95 11.28 -7.51
C PHE A 28 -12.07 10.79 -6.57
N ARG A 29 -13.33 10.94 -6.97
CA ARG A 29 -14.47 10.37 -6.23
C ARG A 29 -14.46 8.84 -6.25
N GLU A 30 -14.10 8.23 -7.38
CA GLU A 30 -13.95 6.78 -7.51
C GLU A 30 -12.76 6.24 -6.70
N THR A 31 -11.71 7.03 -6.55
CA THR A 31 -10.52 6.66 -5.73
C THR A 31 -10.70 6.95 -4.24
N GLY A 32 -11.86 7.47 -3.82
CA GLY A 32 -12.14 7.84 -2.43
C GLY A 32 -11.51 9.19 -2.00
N VAL A 33 -10.91 9.92 -2.94
CA VAL A 33 -10.40 11.27 -2.75
C VAL A 33 -11.41 12.24 -3.36
N ARG A 34 -12.11 13.01 -2.53
CA ARG A 34 -13.00 14.06 -3.04
C ARG A 34 -12.16 15.29 -3.40
N VAL A 35 -12.30 15.72 -4.62
CA VAL A 35 -11.65 16.91 -5.16
C VAL A 35 -12.71 17.83 -5.73
N GLU A 36 -12.72 19.09 -5.32
CA GLU A 36 -13.52 20.11 -5.96
C GLU A 36 -12.72 20.76 -7.08
N ALA A 37 -13.17 20.61 -8.31
CA ALA A 37 -12.55 21.27 -9.45
C ALA A 37 -12.71 22.79 -9.38
N PRO A 38 -11.76 23.57 -9.86
CA PRO A 38 -11.90 25.02 -9.92
C PRO A 38 -13.06 25.41 -10.84
N THR A 39 -13.93 26.27 -10.34
CA THR A 39 -15.15 26.73 -11.00
C THR A 39 -14.94 27.73 -12.15
N THR A 40 -13.71 27.98 -12.60
CA THR A 40 -13.42 28.94 -13.66
C THR A 40 -13.36 28.26 -15.04
N GLU A 41 -14.19 28.75 -15.95
CA GLU A 41 -14.29 28.33 -17.37
C GLU A 41 -12.96 28.40 -18.17
N GLN A 42 -11.89 28.94 -17.61
CA GLN A 42 -10.59 29.12 -18.28
C GLN A 42 -9.60 27.99 -18.04
N ALA A 43 -9.86 27.03 -17.18
CA ALA A 43 -8.95 25.94 -16.90
C ALA A 43 -9.09 24.81 -17.93
N ARG A 44 -8.41 24.91 -19.06
CA ARG A 44 -8.05 23.74 -19.87
C ARG A 44 -6.96 22.95 -19.11
N ALA A 45 -7.35 22.27 -18.06
CA ALA A 45 -6.45 21.36 -17.37
C ALA A 45 -6.16 20.18 -18.29
N SER A 46 -4.89 19.93 -18.60
CA SER A 46 -4.49 18.67 -19.19
C SER A 46 -3.69 17.90 -18.16
N TYR A 47 -4.27 16.84 -17.67
CA TYR A 47 -3.62 15.90 -16.76
C TYR A 47 -3.74 14.51 -17.37
N GLU A 48 -2.61 13.94 -17.70
CA GLU A 48 -2.52 12.59 -18.23
C GLU A 48 -1.66 11.77 -17.29
N GLY A 49 -2.04 10.55 -17.00
CA GLY A 49 -1.26 9.72 -16.10
C GLY A 49 -1.73 8.27 -16.03
N GLU A 50 -1.02 7.53 -15.24
CA GLU A 50 -1.33 6.14 -14.90
C GLU A 50 -1.54 6.04 -13.39
N TYR A 51 -2.62 5.39 -13.01
CA TYR A 51 -2.95 5.08 -11.64
C TYR A 51 -2.89 3.56 -11.44
N PHE A 52 -2.11 3.12 -10.47
CA PHE A 52 -1.89 1.73 -10.16
C PHE A 52 -2.52 1.43 -8.79
N PRO A 53 -3.73 0.84 -8.76
CA PRO A 53 -4.31 0.38 -7.51
C PRO A 53 -3.45 -0.76 -6.97
N VAL A 54 -3.07 -0.65 -5.71
CA VAL A 54 -2.23 -1.62 -5.03
C VAL A 54 -2.94 -2.06 -3.75
N PRO A 55 -2.66 -3.28 -3.20
CA PRO A 55 -3.42 -3.83 -2.08
C PRO A 55 -3.58 -2.91 -0.87
N VAL A 56 -2.67 -1.95 -0.68
CA VAL A 56 -2.73 -0.99 0.44
C VAL A 56 -2.39 0.40 -0.07
N GLY A 57 -3.32 1.05 -0.75
CA GLY A 57 -3.14 2.41 -1.29
C GLY A 57 -3.04 2.46 -2.80
N ALA A 58 -2.20 3.33 -3.32
CA ALA A 58 -1.99 3.47 -4.76
C ALA A 58 -0.59 3.96 -5.09
N ALA A 59 -0.11 3.64 -6.30
CA ALA A 59 0.98 4.35 -6.96
C ALA A 59 0.42 5.11 -8.17
N TYR A 60 1.05 6.19 -8.55
CA TYR A 60 0.65 6.96 -9.72
C TYR A 60 1.82 7.64 -10.41
N ARG A 61 1.63 7.97 -11.67
CA ARG A 61 2.47 8.86 -12.48
C ARG A 61 1.61 9.80 -13.27
N SER A 62 2.01 11.04 -13.39
CA SER A 62 1.27 12.03 -14.15
C SER A 62 2.14 12.97 -14.96
N ILE A 63 1.55 13.52 -16.01
CA ILE A 63 2.12 14.56 -16.85
C ILE A 63 1.04 15.60 -17.12
N SER A 64 1.39 16.87 -17.00
CA SER A 64 0.51 17.96 -17.39
C SER A 64 1.21 18.90 -18.35
N LYS A 65 0.59 19.18 -19.48
CA LYS A 65 1.10 20.12 -20.49
C LYS A 65 0.75 21.57 -20.20
N THR A 66 -0.45 21.79 -19.64
CA THR A 66 -1.03 23.14 -19.46
C THR A 66 -1.11 23.58 -17.99
N GLY A 67 -0.69 22.72 -17.06
CA GLY A 67 -0.95 22.90 -15.64
C GLY A 67 -2.32 22.40 -15.21
N TRP A 68 -2.50 22.28 -13.91
CA TRP A 68 -3.74 21.81 -13.28
C TRP A 68 -3.88 22.39 -11.89
N GLN A 69 -5.11 22.44 -11.41
CA GLN A 69 -5.42 22.88 -10.05
C GLN A 69 -6.62 22.11 -9.53
N VAL A 70 -6.52 21.65 -8.29
CA VAL A 70 -7.61 20.95 -7.60
C VAL A 70 -7.75 21.43 -6.16
N ARG A 71 -8.98 21.46 -5.65
CA ARG A 71 -9.25 21.70 -4.24
C ARG A 71 -9.60 20.38 -3.58
N HIS A 72 -8.93 20.08 -2.49
CA HIS A 72 -9.22 18.89 -1.70
C HIS A 72 -10.47 19.07 -0.85
N ALA A 73 -11.36 18.09 -0.88
CA ALA A 73 -12.44 18.00 0.08
C ALA A 73 -11.90 17.63 1.47
N PRO A 74 -12.53 18.13 2.55
CA PRO A 74 -12.12 17.85 3.92
C PRO A 74 -12.11 16.37 4.33
N GLU A 75 -12.78 15.52 3.55
CA GLU A 75 -12.95 14.10 3.82
C GLU A 75 -11.82 13.22 3.26
N ALA A 76 -10.89 13.79 2.50
CA ALA A 76 -9.72 13.05 2.01
C ALA A 76 -8.82 12.66 3.18
N SER A 77 -8.66 11.36 3.41
CA SER A 77 -7.81 10.86 4.50
C SER A 77 -6.71 9.95 3.98
N GLY A 78 -5.50 10.17 4.44
CA GLY A 78 -4.33 9.41 4.05
C GLY A 78 -3.09 10.28 3.91
N TYR A 79 -1.99 9.65 3.51
CA TYR A 79 -0.72 10.32 3.28
C TYR A 79 -0.33 10.17 1.82
N SER A 80 -0.01 11.27 1.16
CA SER A 80 0.52 11.27 -0.20
C SER A 80 2.01 11.61 -0.17
N LEU A 81 2.84 10.72 -0.70
CA LEU A 81 4.21 11.01 -1.09
C LEU A 81 4.18 11.37 -2.56
N HIS A 82 4.57 12.60 -2.88
CA HIS A 82 4.59 13.15 -4.22
C HIS A 82 6.03 13.53 -4.58
N ILE A 83 6.53 13.01 -5.68
CA ILE A 83 7.90 13.24 -6.17
C ILE A 83 7.82 14.01 -7.48
N GLN A 84 8.40 15.19 -7.53
CA GLN A 84 8.42 16.04 -8.73
C GLN A 84 9.54 15.61 -9.66
N ARG A 85 9.20 15.26 -10.91
CA ARG A 85 10.17 14.90 -11.95
C ARG A 85 10.56 16.10 -12.80
N SER A 86 9.58 16.92 -13.19
CA SER A 86 9.79 18.16 -13.94
C SER A 86 8.71 19.19 -13.59
N GLY A 87 9.01 20.48 -13.75
CA GLY A 87 8.10 21.56 -13.36
C GLY A 87 7.98 21.69 -11.84
N GLU A 88 6.85 22.20 -11.37
CA GLU A 88 6.57 22.47 -9.98
C GLU A 88 5.14 22.06 -9.60
N THR A 89 4.97 21.68 -8.34
CA THR A 89 3.65 21.48 -7.74
C THR A 89 3.55 22.28 -6.44
N SER A 90 2.46 23.02 -6.26
CA SER A 90 2.17 23.75 -5.05
C SER A 90 1.11 23.03 -4.23
N TRP A 91 1.33 22.96 -2.92
CA TRP A 91 0.48 22.32 -1.92
C TRP A 91 0.08 23.36 -0.90
N THR A 92 -1.18 23.75 -0.89
CA THR A 92 -1.69 24.75 0.05
C THR A 92 -2.49 24.08 1.14
N SER A 93 -2.08 24.32 2.38
CA SER A 93 -2.80 23.95 3.60
C SER A 93 -3.49 25.18 4.22
N THR A 94 -4.13 24.98 5.37
CA THR A 94 -4.67 26.11 6.14
C THR A 94 -3.60 27.01 6.78
N LYS A 95 -2.35 26.53 6.83
CA LYS A 95 -1.25 27.20 7.52
C LYS A 95 -0.19 27.77 6.60
N GLU A 96 0.09 27.06 5.51
CA GLU A 96 1.22 27.36 4.65
C GLU A 96 0.98 26.85 3.22
N ALA A 97 1.70 27.42 2.30
CA ALA A 97 1.83 26.92 0.93
C ALA A 97 3.27 26.40 0.75
N LEU A 98 3.39 25.17 0.25
CA LEU A 98 4.65 24.51 -0.03
C LEU A 98 4.81 24.34 -1.54
N HIS A 99 6.01 24.53 -2.05
CA HIS A 99 6.35 24.36 -3.45
C HIS A 99 7.33 23.19 -3.59
N CYS A 100 6.95 22.20 -4.38
CA CYS A 100 7.75 21.03 -4.69
C CYS A 100 8.28 21.19 -6.12
N SER A 101 9.58 21.41 -6.25
CA SER A 101 10.27 21.59 -7.54
C SER A 101 10.92 20.28 -8.01
N SER A 102 11.37 20.28 -9.27
CA SER A 102 12.04 19.12 -9.87
C SER A 102 13.19 18.60 -9.00
N GLY A 103 13.23 17.28 -8.81
CA GLY A 103 14.23 16.61 -7.97
C GLY A 103 13.93 16.61 -6.48
N SER A 104 12.82 17.21 -6.05
CA SER A 104 12.33 17.15 -4.68
C SER A 104 11.06 16.31 -4.57
N ALA A 105 10.66 16.05 -3.32
CA ALA A 105 9.38 15.40 -3.02
C ALA A 105 8.70 16.09 -1.84
N ILE A 106 7.41 15.83 -1.70
CA ILE A 106 6.63 16.28 -0.55
C ILE A 106 5.83 15.10 0.00
N ILE A 107 5.76 15.00 1.33
CA ILE A 107 4.85 14.08 2.01
C ILE A 107 3.83 14.88 2.82
N GLN A 108 2.56 14.62 2.58
CA GLN A 108 1.48 15.36 3.21
C GLN A 108 0.37 14.45 3.72
N ASN A 109 -0.21 14.80 4.86
CA ASN A 109 -1.52 14.30 5.26
C ASN A 109 -2.59 15.04 4.47
N LEU A 110 -3.35 14.33 3.65
CA LEU A 110 -4.36 14.92 2.76
C LEU A 110 -5.48 15.64 3.51
N GLU A 111 -5.78 15.28 4.75
CA GLU A 111 -6.74 16.00 5.61
C GLU A 111 -6.35 17.48 5.83
N GLN A 112 -5.05 17.79 5.73
CA GLN A 112 -4.52 19.14 5.93
C GLN A 112 -4.39 19.93 4.64
N VAL A 113 -4.44 19.27 3.48
CA VAL A 113 -4.31 19.89 2.17
C VAL A 113 -5.65 20.50 1.75
N ARG A 114 -5.63 21.74 1.26
CA ARG A 114 -6.81 22.44 0.75
C ARG A 114 -6.78 22.57 -0.76
N GLN A 115 -5.60 22.77 -1.30
CA GLN A 115 -5.42 22.97 -2.73
C GLN A 115 -4.11 22.39 -3.21
N LEU A 116 -4.13 21.84 -4.39
CA LEU A 116 -3.00 21.37 -5.16
C LEU A 116 -3.01 22.05 -6.52
N ALA A 117 -1.84 22.45 -7.01
CA ALA A 117 -1.72 22.95 -8.36
C ALA A 117 -0.37 22.55 -8.95
N GLY A 118 -0.38 22.08 -10.19
CA GLY A 118 0.81 21.76 -10.95
C GLY A 118 1.05 22.82 -12.04
N SER A 119 2.31 23.17 -12.28
CA SER A 119 2.71 24.07 -13.34
C SER A 119 2.48 23.46 -14.73
N SER A 120 2.57 24.28 -15.77
CA SER A 120 2.67 23.77 -17.15
C SER A 120 3.97 22.97 -17.33
N ALA A 121 3.94 21.98 -18.24
CA ALA A 121 5.05 21.08 -18.51
C ALA A 121 5.58 20.36 -17.24
N SER A 122 4.70 20.06 -16.29
CA SER A 122 5.02 19.33 -15.08
C SER A 122 4.84 17.83 -15.24
N SER A 123 5.67 17.07 -14.55
CA SER A 123 5.48 15.62 -14.37
C SER A 123 5.84 15.21 -12.96
N ASP A 124 5.07 14.29 -12.44
CA ASP A 124 5.21 13.81 -11.05
C ASP A 124 4.84 12.32 -10.94
N GLU A 125 5.25 11.75 -9.85
CA GLU A 125 4.91 10.39 -9.46
C GLU A 125 4.74 10.30 -7.95
N GLY A 126 4.04 9.27 -7.47
CA GLY A 126 3.87 9.18 -6.04
C GLY A 126 3.27 7.88 -5.54
N LEU A 127 3.15 7.85 -4.22
CA LEU A 127 2.50 6.77 -3.47
C LEU A 127 1.46 7.36 -2.53
N PHE A 128 0.30 6.77 -2.53
CA PHE A 128 -0.74 7.04 -1.55
C PHE A 128 -0.77 5.95 -0.49
N PHE A 129 -0.76 6.34 0.77
CA PHE A 129 -0.85 5.46 1.93
C PHE A 129 -2.12 5.78 2.73
N PRO A 130 -3.08 4.86 2.87
CA PRO A 130 -4.17 5.01 3.83
C PRO A 130 -3.65 5.26 5.25
N VAL A 131 -4.35 6.07 6.04
CA VAL A 131 -3.94 6.39 7.43
C VAL A 131 -3.60 5.13 8.22
N GLN A 132 -4.45 4.12 8.14
CA GLN A 132 -4.25 2.87 8.88
C GLN A 132 -3.00 2.09 8.45
N CYS A 133 -2.52 2.28 7.22
CA CYS A 133 -1.30 1.63 6.74
C CYS A 133 -0.08 2.13 7.50
N LEU A 134 0.16 3.44 7.51
CA LEU A 134 1.31 4.03 8.21
C LEU A 134 1.17 3.91 9.73
N THR A 135 -0.04 4.14 10.28
CA THR A 135 -0.30 4.03 11.72
C THR A 135 0.00 2.63 12.26
N ARG A 136 -0.44 1.58 11.55
CA ARG A 136 -0.17 0.19 11.97
C ARG A 136 1.31 -0.15 11.91
N LYS A 137 2.02 0.30 10.84
CA LYS A 137 3.45 0.07 10.71
C LYS A 137 4.25 0.84 11.76
N LEU A 138 3.87 2.07 12.05
CA LEU A 138 4.48 2.86 13.10
C LEU A 138 4.25 2.23 14.48
N SER A 139 3.03 1.78 14.78
CA SER A 139 2.73 1.04 16.01
C SER A 139 3.58 -0.22 16.16
N HIS A 140 3.84 -0.91 15.04
CA HIS A 140 4.73 -2.08 15.03
C HIS A 140 6.19 -1.71 15.30
N LEU A 141 6.69 -0.61 14.71
CA LEU A 141 8.06 -0.12 14.95
C LEU A 141 8.27 0.33 16.39
N LEU A 142 7.26 0.98 16.99
CA LEU A 142 7.31 1.49 18.36
C LEU A 142 7.02 0.45 19.44
N ASP A 143 6.46 -0.72 19.05
CA ASP A 143 5.91 -1.69 20.00
C ASP A 143 4.83 -1.08 20.93
N ALA A 144 4.15 -0.05 20.47
CA ALA A 144 3.17 0.72 21.23
C ALA A 144 2.04 1.25 20.32
N PRO A 145 0.83 1.46 20.84
CA PRO A 145 -0.25 2.05 20.07
C PRO A 145 0.04 3.49 19.67
N VAL A 146 -0.29 3.85 18.45
CA VAL A 146 -0.19 5.21 17.91
C VAL A 146 -1.53 5.91 18.11
N HIS A 147 -1.57 6.90 19.02
CA HIS A 147 -2.81 7.59 19.40
C HIS A 147 -3.04 8.91 18.66
N LYS A 148 -1.99 9.52 18.15
CA LYS A 148 -2.07 10.80 17.44
C LYS A 148 -1.77 10.60 15.95
N PRO A 149 -2.37 11.38 15.04
CA PRO A 149 -1.99 11.35 13.63
C PRO A 149 -0.48 11.57 13.44
N ILE A 150 0.09 10.90 12.46
CA ILE A 150 1.49 11.12 12.09
C ILE A 150 1.59 12.51 11.46
N ARG A 151 2.54 13.31 11.93
CA ARG A 151 2.81 14.66 11.40
C ARG A 151 4.27 14.74 11.01
N PHE A 152 4.52 14.87 9.72
CA PHE A 152 5.86 15.07 9.20
C PHE A 152 6.30 16.51 9.47
N HIS A 153 7.50 16.70 10.06
CA HIS A 153 8.01 18.00 10.47
C HIS A 153 8.59 18.79 9.30
N CYS A 154 9.23 18.09 8.35
CA CYS A 154 9.75 18.66 7.12
C CYS A 154 9.07 17.93 5.95
N PRO A 155 7.92 18.43 5.50
CA PRO A 155 7.18 17.75 4.45
C PRO A 155 7.90 17.76 3.11
N LEU A 156 8.79 18.75 2.85
CA LEU A 156 9.64 18.79 1.66
C LEU A 156 10.90 17.93 1.87
N ILE A 157 11.22 17.13 0.87
CA ILE A 157 12.30 16.15 0.90
C ILE A 157 13.22 16.45 -0.29
N HIS A 158 14.49 16.71 0.00
CA HIS A 158 15.53 17.00 -1.00
C HIS A 158 16.65 15.96 -0.99
N ASP A 159 16.70 15.06 0.02
CA ASP A 159 17.77 14.08 0.16
C ASP A 159 17.68 12.99 -0.94
N PRO A 160 18.63 12.95 -1.89
CA PRO A 160 18.64 11.97 -2.95
C PRO A 160 18.80 10.53 -2.43
N HIS A 161 19.44 10.32 -1.27
CA HIS A 161 19.60 8.99 -0.67
C HIS A 161 18.27 8.42 -0.17
N VAL A 162 17.33 9.28 0.18
CA VAL A 162 15.95 8.89 0.55
C VAL A 162 15.08 8.77 -0.70
N LEU A 163 15.20 9.72 -1.63
CA LEU A 163 14.33 9.79 -2.80
C LEU A 163 14.63 8.70 -3.85
N ALA A 164 15.89 8.41 -4.14
CA ALA A 164 16.24 7.46 -5.20
C ALA A 164 15.68 6.04 -4.96
N PRO A 165 15.76 5.44 -3.75
CA PRO A 165 15.12 4.16 -3.49
C PRO A 165 13.59 4.21 -3.55
N LEU A 166 12.96 5.29 -3.11
CA LEU A 166 11.50 5.47 -3.20
C LEU A 166 11.03 5.55 -4.65
N LYS A 167 11.76 6.30 -5.49
CA LYS A 167 11.53 6.35 -6.94
C LYS A 167 11.68 4.96 -7.57
N SER A 168 12.73 4.22 -7.22
CA SER A 168 12.93 2.85 -7.72
C SER A 168 11.76 1.93 -7.36
N ILE A 169 11.20 2.04 -6.17
CA ILE A 169 10.01 1.26 -5.78
C ILE A 169 8.79 1.62 -6.64
N ILE A 170 8.56 2.92 -6.89
CA ILE A 170 7.47 3.38 -7.76
C ILE A 170 7.69 2.87 -9.19
N ASP A 171 8.92 2.94 -9.71
CA ASP A 171 9.27 2.44 -11.04
C ASP A 171 9.01 0.93 -11.17
N ILE A 172 9.41 0.14 -10.18
CA ILE A 172 9.18 -1.31 -10.16
C ILE A 172 7.67 -1.61 -10.13
N ILE A 173 6.90 -0.90 -9.30
CA ILE A 173 5.44 -1.07 -9.23
C ILE A 173 4.82 -0.72 -10.59
N ALA A 174 5.15 0.43 -11.15
CA ALA A 174 4.58 0.89 -12.41
C ALA A 174 4.93 -0.06 -13.58
N GLN A 175 6.20 -0.44 -13.73
CA GLN A 175 6.62 -1.39 -14.76
C GLN A 175 6.02 -2.77 -14.55
N GLY A 176 5.94 -3.22 -13.29
CA GLY A 176 5.40 -4.52 -12.95
C GLY A 176 3.88 -4.64 -13.07
N LEU A 177 3.16 -3.51 -13.11
CA LEU A 177 1.70 -3.45 -13.32
C LEU A 177 1.32 -2.99 -14.73
N SER A 178 2.28 -2.58 -15.57
CA SER A 178 2.06 -2.20 -16.96
C SER A 178 2.35 -3.37 -17.93
N GLY A 179 1.81 -3.31 -19.13
CA GLY A 179 2.01 -4.29 -20.18
C GLY A 179 1.53 -5.70 -19.78
N LYS A 180 2.45 -6.67 -19.70
CA LYS A 180 2.13 -8.05 -19.25
C LYS A 180 1.81 -8.15 -17.77
N ALA A 181 1.94 -7.07 -17.01
CA ALA A 181 1.61 -6.92 -15.60
C ALA A 181 2.11 -8.06 -14.70
N PRO A 182 3.41 -8.39 -14.68
CA PRO A 182 3.94 -9.55 -13.95
C PRO A 182 3.68 -9.47 -12.42
N LEU A 183 3.54 -8.28 -11.84
CA LEU A 183 3.24 -8.13 -10.42
C LEU A 183 1.80 -8.53 -10.05
N LEU A 184 0.87 -8.61 -11.00
CA LEU A 184 -0.45 -9.19 -10.74
C LEU A 184 -0.37 -10.69 -10.40
N LYS A 185 0.63 -11.37 -10.98
CA LYS A 185 0.90 -12.79 -10.68
C LYS A 185 1.74 -12.97 -9.41
N ALA A 186 2.29 -11.91 -8.86
CA ALA A 186 3.14 -11.91 -7.68
C ALA A 186 2.65 -10.92 -6.58
N PRO A 187 1.43 -11.09 -6.06
CA PRO A 187 0.82 -10.11 -5.15
C PRO A 187 1.60 -9.92 -3.83
N LEU A 188 2.31 -10.95 -3.37
CA LEU A 188 3.19 -10.82 -2.20
C LEU A 188 4.38 -9.89 -2.49
N ALA A 189 4.93 -9.92 -3.71
CA ALA A 189 5.99 -8.99 -4.10
C ALA A 189 5.47 -7.55 -4.10
N LEU A 190 4.28 -7.32 -4.65
CA LEU A 190 3.64 -6.00 -4.65
C LEU A 190 3.38 -5.49 -3.23
N VAL A 191 2.83 -6.33 -2.35
CA VAL A 191 2.63 -5.99 -0.92
C VAL A 191 3.96 -5.66 -0.24
N ASN A 192 5.02 -6.41 -0.52
CA ASN A 192 6.34 -6.18 0.09
C ASN A 192 6.99 -4.89 -0.41
N LEU A 193 6.85 -4.54 -1.68
CA LEU A 193 7.31 -3.25 -2.23
C LEU A 193 6.63 -2.07 -1.54
N GLN A 194 5.31 -2.13 -1.35
CA GLN A 194 4.58 -1.12 -0.62
C GLN A 194 4.98 -1.03 0.84
N GLN A 195 5.19 -2.18 1.48
CA GLN A 195 5.67 -2.22 2.86
C GLN A 195 7.06 -1.60 2.99
N ALA A 196 7.96 -1.88 2.06
CA ALA A 196 9.29 -1.28 2.01
C ALA A 196 9.19 0.25 1.91
N ALA A 197 8.39 0.78 0.98
CA ALA A 197 8.19 2.21 0.84
C ALA A 197 7.63 2.87 2.13
N ALA A 198 6.63 2.23 2.76
CA ALA A 198 6.04 2.75 4.00
C ALA A 198 7.04 2.76 5.17
N TYR A 199 7.88 1.72 5.31
CA TYR A 199 8.94 1.71 6.32
C TYR A 199 10.03 2.75 6.02
N MET A 200 10.41 2.92 4.76
CA MET A 200 11.37 3.96 4.37
C MET A 200 10.86 5.35 4.74
N VAL A 201 9.59 5.66 4.44
CA VAL A 201 8.95 6.92 4.82
C VAL A 201 8.98 7.13 6.32
N LEU A 202 8.59 6.12 7.12
CA LEU A 202 8.53 6.24 8.58
C LEU A 202 9.90 6.32 9.26
N GLN A 203 10.94 5.71 8.69
CA GLN A 203 12.25 5.66 9.34
C GLN A 203 13.21 6.76 8.87
N ASN A 204 13.00 7.32 7.67
CA ASN A 204 13.90 8.32 7.11
C ASN A 204 13.33 9.73 7.10
N LEU A 205 12.01 9.90 7.21
CA LEU A 205 11.41 11.24 7.22
C LEU A 205 11.05 11.68 8.64
N PRO A 206 11.49 12.87 9.06
CA PRO A 206 11.23 13.37 10.43
C PRO A 206 9.73 13.56 10.69
N HIS A 207 9.22 12.98 11.76
CA HIS A 207 7.83 13.11 12.19
C HIS A 207 7.70 13.11 13.71
N ASN A 208 6.52 13.40 14.24
CA ASN A 208 6.26 13.53 15.68
C ASN A 208 6.55 12.28 16.52
N TYR A 209 6.87 11.13 15.90
CA TYR A 209 7.30 9.91 16.58
C TYR A 209 8.76 9.53 16.33
N SER A 210 9.52 10.33 15.55
CA SER A 210 10.91 9.99 15.18
C SER A 210 11.81 9.82 16.41
N HIS A 211 11.63 10.66 17.44
CA HIS A 211 12.39 10.52 18.68
C HIS A 211 12.11 9.19 19.38
N ALA A 212 10.84 8.77 19.44
CA ALA A 212 10.47 7.50 20.04
C ALA A 212 11.05 6.31 19.23
N LEU A 213 11.08 6.39 17.89
CA LEU A 213 11.74 5.38 17.05
C LEU A 213 13.24 5.30 17.29
N ALA A 214 13.92 6.43 17.43
CA ALA A 214 15.36 6.48 17.69
C ALA A 214 15.72 5.91 19.08
N SER A 215 14.82 6.07 20.07
CA SER A 215 15.00 5.56 21.42
C SER A 215 14.74 4.05 21.56
N HIS A 216 14.07 3.45 20.57
CA HIS A 216 13.72 2.03 20.55
C HIS A 216 14.11 1.39 19.22
N PRO A 217 15.41 1.19 18.94
CA PRO A 217 15.83 0.45 17.76
C PRO A 217 15.21 -0.96 17.80
N PRO A 218 14.65 -1.47 16.69
CA PRO A 218 14.04 -2.79 16.66
C PRO A 218 15.08 -3.85 17.03
N ALA A 219 14.93 -4.43 18.21
CA ALA A 219 15.78 -5.55 18.63
C ALA A 219 15.59 -6.73 17.66
N PRO A 220 16.65 -7.47 17.31
CA PRO A 220 16.50 -8.67 16.49
C PRO A 220 15.56 -9.65 17.17
N ALA A 221 14.68 -10.27 16.39
CA ALA A 221 13.69 -11.21 16.93
C ALA A 221 14.37 -12.28 17.78
N PRO A 222 13.91 -12.53 19.01
CA PRO A 222 14.46 -13.55 19.86
C PRO A 222 14.51 -14.91 19.15
N ARG A 223 15.49 -15.73 19.47
CA ARG A 223 15.67 -17.07 18.91
C ARG A 223 14.37 -17.89 18.97
N GLN A 224 13.62 -17.74 20.04
CA GLN A 224 12.34 -18.43 20.25
C GLN A 224 11.27 -18.04 19.20
N ILE A 225 11.21 -16.76 18.80
CA ILE A 225 10.26 -16.31 17.77
C ILE A 225 10.69 -16.79 16.38
N LYS A 226 12.01 -16.85 16.11
CA LYS A 226 12.53 -17.46 14.87
C LYS A 226 12.17 -18.94 14.80
N ARG A 227 12.37 -19.71 15.88
CA ARG A 227 11.98 -21.13 15.98
C ARG A 227 10.47 -21.32 15.76
N ALA A 228 9.63 -20.45 16.34
CA ALA A 228 8.18 -20.50 16.14
C ALA A 228 7.80 -20.28 14.67
N VAL A 229 8.43 -19.32 13.99
CA VAL A 229 8.22 -19.06 12.56
C VAL A 229 8.64 -20.25 11.70
N GLU A 230 9.79 -20.85 11.99
CA GLU A 230 10.29 -22.04 11.30
C GLU A 230 9.36 -23.24 11.47
N PHE A 231 8.90 -23.48 12.71
CA PHE A 231 7.93 -24.52 13.00
C PHE A 231 6.60 -24.32 12.27
N ILE A 232 6.03 -23.11 12.30
CA ILE A 232 4.82 -22.79 11.56
C ILE A 232 5.00 -23.09 10.07
N ARG A 233 6.12 -22.66 9.47
CA ARG A 233 6.40 -22.87 8.04
C ARG A 233 6.55 -24.35 7.68
N ALA A 234 7.16 -25.13 8.55
CA ALA A 234 7.32 -26.57 8.36
C ALA A 234 5.99 -27.35 8.52
N SER A 235 5.01 -26.76 9.24
CA SER A 235 3.78 -27.44 9.64
C SER A 235 2.52 -26.86 8.97
N LEU A 236 2.64 -26.22 7.80
CA LEU A 236 1.51 -25.50 7.17
C LEU A 236 0.35 -26.44 6.81
N ALA A 237 0.62 -27.65 6.34
CA ALA A 237 -0.39 -28.62 5.93
C ALA A 237 -0.99 -29.40 7.12
N THR A 238 -0.38 -29.32 8.32
CA THR A 238 -0.84 -30.06 9.50
C THR A 238 -1.67 -29.18 10.44
N PRO A 239 -2.66 -29.74 11.14
CA PRO A 239 -3.36 -29.00 12.17
C PRO A 239 -2.41 -28.74 13.35
N ILE A 240 -2.07 -27.48 13.58
CA ILE A 240 -1.27 -27.02 14.72
C ILE A 240 -2.05 -25.99 15.52
N SER A 241 -1.95 -26.08 16.83
CA SER A 241 -2.54 -25.15 17.79
C SER A 241 -1.55 -24.10 18.25
N LEU A 242 -2.04 -23.07 18.92
CA LEU A 242 -1.21 -22.05 19.56
C LEU A 242 -0.29 -22.66 20.65
N ASN A 243 -0.76 -23.71 21.35
CA ASN A 243 0.02 -24.44 22.35
C ASN A 243 1.19 -25.19 21.72
N ASP A 244 0.97 -25.87 20.58
CA ASP A 244 2.03 -26.62 19.88
C ASP A 244 3.15 -25.70 19.44
N ILE A 245 2.81 -24.48 18.94
CA ILE A 245 3.78 -23.48 18.55
C ILE A 245 4.57 -22.98 19.76
N ALA A 246 3.91 -22.74 20.88
CA ALA A 246 4.52 -22.25 22.12
C ALA A 246 5.47 -23.30 22.71
N GLU A 247 5.04 -24.55 22.78
CA GLU A 247 5.82 -25.71 23.27
C GLU A 247 7.07 -25.93 22.41
N HIS A 248 6.90 -26.00 21.06
CA HIS A 248 8.04 -26.16 20.17
C HIS A 248 9.08 -25.02 20.30
N SER A 249 8.62 -23.84 20.62
CA SER A 249 9.46 -22.64 20.78
C SER A 249 10.04 -22.48 22.19
N ALA A 250 9.67 -23.37 23.11
CA ALA A 250 10.04 -23.36 24.53
C ALA A 250 9.71 -22.03 25.25
N ILE A 251 8.50 -21.47 24.97
CA ILE A 251 7.97 -20.27 25.63
C ILE A 251 6.48 -20.44 25.95
N SER A 252 5.99 -19.62 26.87
CA SER A 252 4.54 -19.60 27.17
C SER A 252 3.73 -19.04 25.99
N VAL A 253 2.47 -19.44 25.89
CA VAL A 253 1.52 -18.89 24.90
C VAL A 253 1.46 -17.35 24.96
N ARG A 254 1.46 -16.79 26.17
CA ARG A 254 1.48 -15.33 26.38
C ARG A 254 2.73 -14.68 25.78
N SER A 255 3.91 -15.27 26.05
CA SER A 255 5.19 -14.77 25.49
C SER A 255 5.25 -14.92 23.97
N LEU A 256 4.71 -16.03 23.43
CA LEU A 256 4.59 -16.25 22.00
C LEU A 256 3.71 -15.16 21.33
N GLN A 257 2.53 -14.88 21.89
CA GLN A 257 1.61 -13.86 21.38
C GLN A 257 2.23 -12.47 21.41
N LEU A 258 2.88 -12.10 22.52
CA LEU A 258 3.57 -10.81 22.66
C LEU A 258 4.73 -10.70 21.67
N GLY A 259 5.56 -11.76 21.57
CA GLY A 259 6.67 -11.81 20.65
C GLY A 259 6.24 -11.72 19.18
N PHE A 260 5.18 -12.42 18.77
CA PHE A 260 4.66 -12.30 17.42
C PHE A 260 4.10 -10.91 17.12
N ARG A 261 3.35 -10.31 18.05
CA ARG A 261 2.90 -8.92 17.90
C ARG A 261 4.07 -7.97 17.74
N LYS A 262 5.12 -8.14 18.59
CA LYS A 262 6.31 -7.29 18.58
C LYS A 262 7.14 -7.44 17.29
N TYR A 263 7.45 -8.66 16.88
CA TYR A 263 8.42 -8.93 15.81
C TYR A 263 7.80 -9.28 14.46
N LYS A 264 6.49 -9.55 14.41
CA LYS A 264 5.74 -9.88 13.17
C LYS A 264 4.53 -9.00 12.91
N GLY A 265 4.13 -8.14 13.86
CA GLY A 265 2.99 -7.24 13.73
C GLY A 265 1.63 -7.94 13.68
N MET A 266 1.58 -9.23 14.01
CA MET A 266 0.37 -10.04 13.95
C MET A 266 0.41 -11.15 15.00
N THR A 267 -0.70 -11.82 15.22
CA THR A 267 -0.73 -13.00 16.10
C THR A 267 -0.11 -14.23 15.41
N PRO A 268 0.36 -15.26 16.18
CA PRO A 268 0.87 -16.50 15.59
C PRO A 268 -0.13 -17.19 14.66
N MET A 269 -1.43 -17.20 15.03
CA MET A 269 -2.49 -17.82 14.22
C MET A 269 -2.85 -17.01 12.99
N GLU A 270 -2.72 -15.69 13.02
CA GLU A 270 -2.80 -14.84 11.82
C GLU A 270 -1.63 -15.10 10.88
N PHE A 271 -0.42 -15.26 11.41
CA PHE A 271 0.77 -15.60 10.64
C PHE A 271 0.59 -16.98 9.96
N LEU A 272 0.21 -18.02 10.69
CA LEU A 272 -0.09 -19.34 10.14
C LEU A 272 -1.12 -19.26 9.01
N ARG A 273 -2.24 -18.58 9.24
CA ARG A 273 -3.30 -18.39 8.25
C ARG A 273 -2.79 -17.68 6.98
N THR A 274 -1.98 -16.64 7.13
CA THR A 274 -1.41 -15.91 6.00
C THR A 274 -0.48 -16.78 5.18
N GLN A 275 0.37 -17.59 5.83
CA GLN A 275 1.25 -18.53 5.13
C GLN A 275 0.45 -19.61 4.39
N ARG A 276 -0.59 -20.17 4.99
CA ARG A 276 -1.50 -21.14 4.37
C ARG A 276 -2.22 -20.55 3.15
N LEU A 277 -2.72 -19.31 3.26
CA LEU A 277 -3.36 -18.62 2.12
C LEU A 277 -2.39 -18.41 0.95
N GLY A 278 -1.11 -18.16 1.25
CA GLY A 278 -0.07 -18.11 0.23
C GLY A 278 0.06 -19.43 -0.53
N ARG A 279 0.12 -20.55 0.19
CA ARG A 279 0.18 -21.90 -0.43
C ARG A 279 -1.07 -22.25 -1.24
N VAL A 280 -2.25 -21.95 -0.70
CA VAL A 280 -3.50 -22.12 -1.47
C VAL A 280 -3.44 -21.35 -2.78
N ARG A 281 -2.90 -20.12 -2.76
CA ARG A 281 -2.78 -19.33 -3.99
C ARG A 281 -1.78 -19.92 -4.97
N GLU A 282 -0.65 -20.44 -4.50
CA GLU A 282 0.32 -21.15 -5.33
C GLU A 282 -0.34 -22.35 -6.02
N ASP A 283 -1.06 -23.19 -5.28
CA ASP A 283 -1.76 -24.35 -5.82
C ASP A 283 -2.90 -23.97 -6.78
N LEU A 284 -3.63 -22.91 -6.49
CA LEU A 284 -4.66 -22.39 -7.40
C LEU A 284 -4.08 -21.91 -8.73
N LEU A 285 -2.84 -21.49 -8.80
CA LEU A 285 -2.15 -21.04 -10.01
C LEU A 285 -1.36 -22.15 -10.69
N ASP A 286 -1.15 -23.29 -10.04
CA ASP A 286 -0.39 -24.41 -10.59
C ASP A 286 -1.29 -25.32 -11.46
N PRO A 287 -1.06 -25.42 -12.79
CA PRO A 287 -1.84 -26.28 -13.68
C PRO A 287 -1.79 -27.78 -13.35
N SER A 288 -0.78 -28.23 -12.60
CA SER A 288 -0.63 -29.64 -12.20
C SER A 288 -1.52 -30.05 -11.03
N VAL A 289 -2.07 -29.08 -10.28
CA VAL A 289 -2.95 -29.34 -9.14
C VAL A 289 -4.42 -29.41 -9.60
N PRO A 290 -5.27 -30.32 -9.14
CA PRO A 290 -6.70 -30.34 -9.51
C PRO A 290 -7.41 -29.02 -9.27
N ALA A 291 -8.26 -28.60 -10.21
CA ALA A 291 -8.95 -27.30 -10.19
C ALA A 291 -10.16 -27.28 -9.22
N ASP A 292 -9.97 -27.66 -7.96
CA ASP A 292 -10.99 -27.66 -6.92
C ASP A 292 -10.57 -26.76 -5.75
N VAL A 293 -11.16 -25.57 -5.72
CA VAL A 293 -10.90 -24.56 -4.67
C VAL A 293 -11.16 -25.10 -3.28
N GLN A 294 -12.22 -25.89 -3.08
CA GLN A 294 -12.60 -26.42 -1.78
C GLN A 294 -11.61 -27.47 -1.31
N HIS A 295 -11.21 -28.38 -2.18
CA HIS A 295 -10.21 -29.40 -1.90
C HIS A 295 -8.85 -28.79 -1.57
N ILE A 296 -8.38 -27.81 -2.38
CA ILE A 296 -7.12 -27.09 -2.11
C ILE A 296 -7.19 -26.35 -0.78
N ALA A 297 -8.28 -25.67 -0.47
CA ALA A 297 -8.41 -24.97 0.81
C ALA A 297 -8.37 -25.96 2.01
N LEU A 298 -9.03 -27.11 1.87
CA LEU A 298 -9.07 -28.14 2.91
C LEU A 298 -7.68 -28.76 3.15
N SER A 299 -6.90 -29.05 2.07
CA SER A 299 -5.55 -29.60 2.17
C SER A 299 -4.59 -28.70 2.95
N TRP A 300 -4.81 -27.39 2.91
CA TRP A 300 -4.05 -26.39 3.69
C TRP A 300 -4.71 -26.04 5.03
N GLY A 301 -5.68 -26.86 5.51
CA GLY A 301 -6.26 -26.77 6.85
C GLY A 301 -7.34 -25.70 7.03
N PHE A 302 -8.02 -25.28 5.96
CA PHE A 302 -9.19 -24.42 6.04
C PHE A 302 -10.48 -25.27 6.09
N THR A 303 -10.95 -25.57 7.28
CA THR A 303 -12.17 -26.37 7.52
C THR A 303 -13.47 -25.60 7.29
N HIS A 304 -13.43 -24.26 7.39
CA HIS A 304 -14.59 -23.39 7.20
C HIS A 304 -14.46 -22.59 5.91
N PHE A 305 -15.04 -23.11 4.83
CA PHE A 305 -14.89 -22.54 3.48
C PHE A 305 -15.31 -21.07 3.38
N TYR A 306 -16.41 -20.65 4.00
CA TYR A 306 -16.85 -19.26 4.02
C TYR A 306 -15.79 -18.31 4.62
N LEU A 307 -15.22 -18.69 5.78
CA LEU A 307 -14.17 -17.90 6.43
C LEU A 307 -12.89 -17.86 5.59
N PHE A 308 -12.54 -18.98 4.95
CA PHE A 308 -11.42 -19.04 4.02
C PHE A 308 -11.59 -18.03 2.88
N VAL A 309 -12.73 -18.05 2.16
CA VAL A 309 -13.00 -17.10 1.05
C VAL A 309 -12.90 -15.65 1.52
N ARG A 310 -13.44 -15.35 2.72
CA ARG A 310 -13.36 -14.00 3.31
C ARG A 310 -11.91 -13.58 3.61
N TYR A 311 -11.10 -14.48 4.19
CA TYR A 311 -9.68 -14.20 4.47
C TYR A 311 -8.86 -14.09 3.20
N TYR A 312 -9.11 -14.94 2.22
CA TYR A 312 -8.45 -14.92 0.92
C TYR A 312 -8.71 -13.58 0.20
N LYS A 313 -9.99 -13.19 0.11
CA LYS A 313 -10.39 -11.92 -0.49
C LYS A 313 -9.77 -10.71 0.23
N LYS A 314 -9.70 -10.76 1.57
CA LYS A 314 -9.06 -9.71 2.37
C LYS A 314 -7.56 -9.59 2.10
N LEU A 315 -6.88 -10.72 1.86
CA LEU A 315 -5.42 -10.74 1.66
C LEU A 315 -5.03 -10.40 0.22
N PHE A 316 -5.76 -10.95 -0.76
CA PHE A 316 -5.39 -10.88 -2.18
C PHE A 316 -6.25 -9.92 -3.02
N GLY A 317 -7.31 -9.37 -2.47
CA GLY A 317 -8.21 -8.45 -3.18
C GLY A 317 -9.18 -9.12 -4.16
N GLU A 318 -9.08 -10.45 -4.35
CA GLU A 318 -9.89 -11.24 -5.29
C GLU A 318 -10.39 -12.53 -4.65
N SER A 319 -11.37 -13.18 -5.29
CA SER A 319 -11.86 -14.49 -4.79
C SER A 319 -10.91 -15.62 -5.21
N PRO A 320 -10.88 -16.75 -4.47
CA PRO A 320 -10.12 -17.93 -4.88
C PRO A 320 -10.53 -18.44 -6.28
N GLN A 321 -11.82 -18.37 -6.60
CA GLN A 321 -12.34 -18.74 -7.90
C GLN A 321 -11.79 -17.85 -9.03
N THR A 322 -11.71 -16.54 -8.79
CA THR A 322 -11.11 -15.59 -9.73
C THR A 322 -9.62 -15.89 -9.96
N THR A 323 -8.90 -16.30 -8.91
CA THR A 323 -7.50 -16.73 -9.04
C THR A 323 -7.39 -18.00 -9.89
N LEU A 324 -8.29 -18.98 -9.67
CA LEU A 324 -8.30 -20.24 -10.41
C LEU A 324 -8.56 -20.02 -11.91
N THR A 325 -9.48 -19.13 -12.29
CA THR A 325 -9.76 -18.82 -13.70
C THR A 325 -8.61 -18.13 -14.44
N ARG A 326 -7.61 -17.63 -13.74
CA ARG A 326 -6.38 -17.07 -14.36
C ARG A 326 -5.32 -18.13 -14.69
N ARG A 327 -5.58 -19.35 -14.33
CA ARG A 327 -4.72 -20.51 -14.62
C ARG A 327 -4.78 -20.93 -16.09
N GLU A 328 -5.92 -20.61 -16.74
CA GLU A 328 -6.17 -20.82 -18.17
C GLU A 328 -5.63 -19.63 -19.01
#